data_aeea7c4a2a331b0440f78f400f68149d
#
_entry.id   aeea7c4a2a331b0440f78f400f68149d
#
_cell.length_a   1.000
_cell.length_b   1.000
_cell.length_c   1.000
_cell.angle_alpha   90.00
_cell.angle_beta   90.00
_cell.angle_gamma   90.00
#
_symmetry.space_group_name_H-M   'P 1'
#
loop_
_entity.id
_entity.type
_entity.pdbx_description
1 polymer ?
#
loop_
_entity_poly.entity_id
_entity_poly.type
_entity_poly.pdbx_seq_one_letter_code
_entity_poly.pdbx_strand_id
1 'polypeptide(L)'
;MRIMMRGLYCASLLALLVPFCGCKRSVEILPDPSLDGGVVLLAPLAVDGKGVPVDTFYFGHASKEPVWRLCQWSCRHDLQGAQTSDTEYGVEYASESLTMARNSDGVLTMKLDASKEYLKPRTADEPWVHILIETDLPFVPVNDYESLELTYSMRILKCENRMGEDYNKTVHAAQALGYFHLTNNNPQSADYRMGMWLGVGLYDNREPGGMLQKVMSHLDKGTQTYIYCRPSACFFGEGTDFADGAWHPAYVNVRETLGEALAHFKDQGLFSDSDVEDFAFTSMNFGWEVPGTFDCALQAKDFSLKGMRR
;
A
#
# COMPACT_ATOMS: atom_id res chain seq x y z
N MET A 1 -90.88 -17.71 10.59
CA MET A 1 -89.91 -18.51 9.83
C MET A 1 -88.74 -17.58 9.46
N ARG A 2 -87.64 -17.59 10.22
CA ARG A 2 -86.49 -16.75 10.06
C ARG A 2 -85.41 -17.54 9.37
N ILE A 3 -85.00 -17.08 8.18
CA ILE A 3 -83.92 -17.66 7.41
C ILE A 3 -82.63 -16.93 7.83
N MET A 4 -81.66 -17.68 8.43
CA MET A 4 -80.29 -17.21 8.73
C MET A 4 -79.41 -17.38 7.48
N MET A 5 -78.95 -16.28 6.94
CA MET A 5 -77.85 -16.26 5.98
C MET A 5 -76.51 -16.32 6.70
N ARG A 6 -75.73 -17.40 6.47
CA ARG A 6 -74.34 -17.51 6.88
C ARG A 6 -73.46 -16.84 5.81
N GLY A 7 -72.77 -15.75 6.18
CA GLY A 7 -71.75 -15.13 5.36
C GLY A 7 -70.45 -15.89 5.49
N LEU A 8 -69.90 -16.36 4.35
CA LEU A 8 -68.53 -16.90 4.24
C LEU A 8 -67.53 -15.69 4.17
N TYR A 9 -66.66 -15.59 5.14
CA TYR A 9 -65.49 -14.70 5.06
C TYR A 9 -64.35 -15.44 4.42
N CYS A 10 -64.00 -15.05 3.19
CA CYS A 10 -62.79 -15.50 2.50
C CYS A 10 -61.61 -14.65 3.00
N ALA A 11 -60.75 -15.18 3.84
CA ALA A 11 -59.54 -14.53 4.30
C ALA A 11 -58.46 -14.72 3.22
N SER A 12 -58.20 -13.68 2.43
CA SER A 12 -57.08 -13.64 1.48
C SER A 12 -55.78 -13.46 2.23
N LEU A 13 -54.96 -14.53 2.32
CA LEU A 13 -53.61 -14.46 2.85
C LEU A 13 -52.73 -13.77 1.78
N LEU A 14 -52.41 -12.48 1.99
CA LEU A 14 -51.42 -11.75 1.22
C LEU A 14 -50.01 -12.17 1.70
N ALA A 15 -49.37 -13.09 0.97
CA ALA A 15 -47.98 -13.45 1.22
C ALA A 15 -47.09 -12.27 0.80
N LEU A 16 -46.61 -11.47 1.76
CA LEU A 16 -45.56 -10.49 1.55
C LEU A 16 -44.28 -11.22 1.20
N LEU A 17 -43.95 -11.27 -0.09
CA LEU A 17 -42.61 -11.57 -0.60
C LEU A 17 -41.69 -10.42 -0.19
N VAL A 18 -41.03 -10.55 0.98
CA VAL A 18 -39.90 -9.70 1.35
C VAL A 18 -38.75 -10.13 0.44
N PRO A 19 -38.27 -9.26 -0.47
CA PRO A 19 -37.06 -9.58 -1.22
C PRO A 19 -35.93 -9.75 -0.21
N PHE A 20 -35.36 -10.94 -0.10
CA PHE A 20 -34.06 -11.14 0.54
C PHE A 20 -33.05 -10.33 -0.27
N CYS A 21 -32.84 -9.07 0.10
CA CYS A 21 -31.70 -8.31 -0.31
C CYS A 21 -30.51 -9.01 0.35
N GLY A 22 -29.87 -9.93 -0.36
CA GLY A 22 -28.67 -10.61 0.10
C GLY A 22 -27.64 -9.51 0.42
N CYS A 23 -27.40 -9.24 1.71
CA CYS A 23 -26.30 -8.37 2.13
C CYS A 23 -25.03 -8.97 1.57
N LYS A 24 -24.49 -8.36 0.52
CA LYS A 24 -23.17 -8.71 0.00
C LYS A 24 -22.17 -8.55 1.15
N ARG A 25 -21.42 -9.59 1.43
CA ARG A 25 -20.52 -9.62 2.59
C ARG A 25 -19.18 -9.02 2.20
N SER A 26 -18.83 -7.89 2.81
CA SER A 26 -17.50 -7.32 2.76
C SER A 26 -16.54 -8.17 3.61
N VAL A 27 -15.35 -8.43 3.12
CA VAL A 27 -14.27 -9.19 3.77
C VAL A 27 -13.02 -8.32 3.85
N GLU A 28 -12.38 -8.25 5.03
CA GLU A 28 -11.02 -7.70 5.14
C GLU A 28 -10.01 -8.69 4.53
N ILE A 29 -9.16 -8.19 3.63
CA ILE A 29 -8.20 -8.98 2.86
C ILE A 29 -6.78 -8.79 3.40
N LEU A 30 -6.45 -7.59 3.90
CA LEU A 30 -5.13 -7.36 4.49
C LEU A 30 -4.95 -8.24 5.73
N PRO A 31 -3.90 -9.05 5.77
CA PRO A 31 -3.56 -9.77 6.98
C PRO A 31 -3.04 -8.76 8.00
N ASP A 32 -3.65 -8.78 9.20
CA ASP A 32 -3.23 -7.90 10.32
C ASP A 32 -3.09 -6.40 9.94
N PRO A 33 -4.17 -5.73 9.51
CA PRO A 33 -4.10 -4.35 9.03
C PRO A 33 -3.67 -3.34 10.09
N SER A 34 -3.72 -3.71 11.37
CA SER A 34 -3.25 -2.91 12.51
C SER A 34 -1.81 -3.17 12.91
N LEU A 35 -1.12 -4.17 12.32
CA LEU A 35 0.24 -4.63 12.68
C LEU A 35 0.37 -5.05 14.17
N ASP A 36 -0.69 -5.65 14.74
CA ASP A 36 -0.68 -6.11 16.14
C ASP A 36 0.26 -7.29 16.37
N GLY A 37 0.59 -8.05 15.32
CA GLY A 37 1.60 -9.10 15.34
C GLY A 37 3.04 -8.58 15.32
N GLY A 38 3.24 -7.28 15.11
CA GLY A 38 4.57 -6.72 14.88
C GLY A 38 5.07 -6.92 13.45
N VAL A 39 6.38 -6.78 13.25
CA VAL A 39 7.02 -6.91 11.94
C VAL A 39 8.31 -7.73 12.03
N VAL A 40 8.58 -8.54 11.02
CA VAL A 40 9.86 -9.22 10.85
C VAL A 40 10.83 -8.27 10.13
N LEU A 41 11.94 -7.93 10.76
CA LEU A 41 12.98 -7.11 10.15
C LEU A 41 13.78 -7.93 9.13
N LEU A 42 13.92 -7.39 7.93
CA LEU A 42 14.77 -7.96 6.89
C LEU A 42 16.14 -7.27 6.85
N ALA A 43 17.18 -8.03 6.50
CA ALA A 43 18.51 -7.48 6.25
C ALA A 43 18.47 -6.44 5.13
N PRO A 44 19.39 -5.45 5.12
CA PRO A 44 19.43 -4.40 4.07
C PRO A 44 19.68 -4.91 2.66
N LEU A 45 20.20 -6.12 2.54
CA LEU A 45 20.50 -6.76 1.26
C LEU A 45 19.76 -8.07 1.14
N ALA A 46 19.09 -8.26 0.00
CA ALA A 46 18.50 -9.55 -0.34
C ALA A 46 19.58 -10.56 -0.74
N VAL A 47 19.36 -11.83 -0.43
CA VAL A 47 20.19 -12.94 -0.88
C VAL A 47 19.38 -13.75 -1.89
N ASP A 48 19.92 -13.95 -3.09
CA ASP A 48 19.24 -14.62 -4.20
C ASP A 48 17.83 -14.03 -4.47
N GLY A 49 17.71 -12.71 -4.39
CA GLY A 49 16.46 -11.97 -4.59
C GLY A 49 15.43 -12.12 -3.46
N LYS A 50 15.82 -12.72 -2.32
CA LYS A 50 14.93 -12.93 -1.18
C LYS A 50 15.38 -12.12 0.02
N GLY A 51 14.41 -11.51 0.71
CA GLY A 51 14.66 -10.87 2.00
C GLY A 51 15.08 -11.89 3.05
N VAL A 52 16.10 -11.56 3.82
CA VAL A 52 16.65 -12.41 4.91
C VAL A 52 16.17 -11.87 6.24
N PRO A 53 15.34 -12.60 7.00
CA PRO A 53 14.95 -12.22 8.36
C PRO A 53 16.17 -12.12 9.28
N VAL A 54 16.26 -11.02 10.04
CA VAL A 54 17.39 -10.79 10.99
C VAL A 54 16.92 -10.45 12.41
N ASP A 55 15.68 -9.98 12.57
CA ASP A 55 15.10 -9.62 13.87
C ASP A 55 13.57 -9.63 13.78
N THR A 56 12.88 -9.36 14.92
CA THR A 56 11.44 -9.18 14.98
C THR A 56 11.09 -8.07 15.95
N PHE A 57 10.28 -7.10 15.50
CA PHE A 57 9.87 -5.96 16.30
C PHE A 57 8.41 -6.08 16.72
N TYR A 58 8.15 -5.88 18.01
CA TYR A 58 6.83 -5.89 18.62
C TYR A 58 6.51 -4.51 19.22
N PHE A 59 5.34 -3.99 18.89
CA PHE A 59 4.88 -2.67 19.37
C PHE A 59 3.91 -2.79 20.55
N GLY A 60 4.28 -3.57 21.56
CA GLY A 60 3.46 -3.91 22.73
C GLY A 60 3.30 -5.42 22.88
N HIS A 61 2.19 -5.87 23.48
CA HIS A 61 1.91 -7.28 23.59
C HIS A 61 1.46 -7.86 22.26
N ALA A 62 2.33 -8.62 21.60
CA ALA A 62 1.97 -9.36 20.41
C ALA A 62 0.94 -10.45 20.74
N SER A 63 -0.22 -10.40 20.11
CA SER A 63 -1.28 -11.39 20.25
C SER A 63 -1.30 -12.44 19.15
N LYS A 64 -0.44 -12.29 18.14
CA LYS A 64 -0.34 -13.14 16.93
C LYS A 64 1.07 -13.06 16.35
N GLU A 65 1.38 -14.03 15.48
CA GLU A 65 2.64 -14.01 14.73
C GLU A 65 2.69 -12.86 13.73
N PRO A 66 3.87 -12.26 13.51
CA PRO A 66 4.05 -11.23 12.50
C PRO A 66 3.77 -11.77 11.09
N VAL A 67 2.98 -11.03 10.34
CA VAL A 67 2.74 -11.29 8.91
C VAL A 67 3.29 -10.17 8.03
N TRP A 68 3.70 -9.07 8.66
CA TRP A 68 4.38 -7.96 8.00
C TRP A 68 5.89 -8.08 8.16
N ARG A 69 6.60 -7.61 7.16
CA ARG A 69 8.05 -7.45 7.15
C ARG A 69 8.42 -5.98 7.12
N LEU A 70 9.48 -5.60 7.79
CA LEU A 70 10.10 -4.28 7.68
C LEU A 70 11.34 -4.40 6.81
N CYS A 71 11.31 -3.76 5.66
CA CYS A 71 12.37 -3.72 4.68
C CYS A 71 13.17 -2.43 4.83
N GLN A 72 14.49 -2.54 4.86
CA GLN A 72 15.44 -1.44 4.97
C GLN A 72 16.51 -1.54 3.87
N TRP A 73 16.02 -1.66 2.63
CA TRP A 73 16.90 -1.95 1.49
C TRP A 73 17.99 -0.91 1.29
N SER A 74 19.21 -1.39 1.13
CA SER A 74 20.41 -0.60 0.86
C SER A 74 20.82 0.37 1.98
N CYS A 75 20.19 0.33 3.14
CA CYS A 75 20.57 1.15 4.29
C CYS A 75 21.87 0.62 4.91
N ARG A 76 22.75 1.55 5.29
CA ARG A 76 24.03 1.26 5.97
C ARG A 76 23.89 1.18 7.48
N HIS A 77 22.95 1.98 8.02
CA HIS A 77 22.66 2.05 9.46
C HIS A 77 21.34 1.35 9.74
N ASP A 78 21.38 0.00 9.62
CA ASP A 78 20.20 -0.83 9.78
C ASP A 78 19.66 -0.88 11.23
N LEU A 79 18.46 -1.43 11.38
CA LEU A 79 17.77 -1.54 12.67
C LEU A 79 18.09 -2.86 13.42
N GLN A 80 18.97 -3.72 12.90
CA GLN A 80 19.27 -4.98 13.56
C GLN A 80 19.86 -4.75 14.96
N GLY A 81 19.25 -5.36 15.97
CA GLY A 81 19.66 -5.20 17.37
C GLY A 81 19.22 -3.89 18.02
N ALA A 82 18.40 -3.07 17.34
CA ALA A 82 17.85 -1.87 17.95
C ALA A 82 17.03 -2.21 19.20
N GLN A 83 17.23 -1.45 20.25
CA GLN A 83 16.48 -1.60 21.49
C GLN A 83 15.20 -0.75 21.43
N THR A 84 14.15 -1.22 22.10
CA THR A 84 12.92 -0.44 22.24
C THR A 84 13.10 0.76 23.13
N SER A 85 12.43 1.86 22.76
CA SER A 85 12.21 3.02 23.61
C SER A 85 10.75 3.48 23.51
N ASP A 86 10.23 4.06 24.60
CA ASP A 86 8.94 4.72 24.59
C ASP A 86 9.15 6.20 24.25
N THR A 87 8.51 6.66 23.18
CA THR A 87 8.61 8.03 22.68
C THR A 87 7.20 8.62 22.47
N GLU A 88 7.14 9.87 22.01
CA GLU A 88 5.88 10.48 21.57
C GLU A 88 5.22 9.73 20.40
N TYR A 89 5.97 8.89 19.69
CA TYR A 89 5.47 8.04 18.58
C TYR A 89 5.06 6.64 19.03
N GLY A 90 5.11 6.34 20.33
CA GLY A 90 4.82 5.04 20.93
C GLY A 90 6.08 4.19 21.11
N VAL A 91 5.95 2.87 20.95
CA VAL A 91 7.10 1.95 20.99
C VAL A 91 7.93 2.15 19.72
N GLU A 92 9.18 2.52 19.92
CA GLU A 92 10.10 2.93 18.85
C GLU A 92 11.33 2.03 18.82
N TYR A 93 11.77 1.68 17.60
CA TYR A 93 13.05 1.10 17.26
C TYR A 93 13.79 2.08 16.36
N ALA A 94 15.01 2.43 16.72
CA ALA A 94 15.79 3.44 15.99
C ALA A 94 17.25 3.02 15.81
N SER A 95 17.80 3.39 14.66
CA SER A 95 19.24 3.38 14.37
C SER A 95 19.74 4.81 14.15
N GLU A 96 20.93 4.98 13.58
CA GLU A 96 21.45 6.30 13.25
C GLU A 96 20.61 7.02 12.20
N SER A 97 20.01 6.28 11.23
CA SER A 97 19.29 6.85 10.08
C SER A 97 17.82 6.43 10.00
N LEU A 98 17.43 5.34 10.64
CA LEU A 98 16.11 4.76 10.51
C LEU A 98 15.33 4.83 11.82
N THR A 99 14.03 5.02 11.71
CA THR A 99 13.10 4.85 12.83
C THR A 99 11.84 4.14 12.35
N MET A 100 11.43 3.14 13.12
CA MET A 100 10.13 2.52 13.02
C MET A 100 9.45 2.59 14.38
N ALA A 101 8.27 3.20 14.46
CA ALA A 101 7.51 3.27 15.70
C ALA A 101 6.02 3.03 15.45
N ARG A 102 5.32 2.57 16.49
CA ARG A 102 3.86 2.43 16.49
C ARG A 102 3.29 2.79 17.86
N ASN A 103 2.27 3.64 17.88
CA ASN A 103 1.58 4.00 19.11
C ASN A 103 0.34 3.10 19.37
N SER A 104 -0.31 3.31 20.53
CA SER A 104 -1.51 2.58 20.94
C SER A 104 -2.71 2.77 20.01
N ASP A 105 -2.76 3.89 19.28
CA ASP A 105 -3.83 4.19 18.32
C ASP A 105 -3.58 3.57 16.93
N GLY A 106 -2.52 2.76 16.80
CA GLY A 106 -2.15 2.09 15.55
C GLY A 106 -1.45 3.00 14.54
N VAL A 107 -1.03 4.20 14.94
CA VAL A 107 -0.28 5.10 14.06
C VAL A 107 1.14 4.59 13.90
N LEU A 108 1.52 4.24 12.67
CA LEU A 108 2.88 3.95 12.29
C LEU A 108 3.65 5.25 12.03
N THR A 109 4.89 5.30 12.50
CA THR A 109 5.85 6.35 12.17
C THR A 109 7.06 5.72 11.51
N MET A 110 7.41 6.18 10.31
CA MET A 110 8.61 5.75 9.58
C MET A 110 9.46 6.96 9.26
N LYS A 111 10.74 6.94 9.72
CA LYS A 111 11.73 7.99 9.43
C LYS A 111 12.92 7.40 8.72
N LEU A 112 13.46 8.16 7.77
CA LEU A 112 14.67 7.83 7.04
C LEU A 112 15.49 9.11 6.85
N ASP A 113 16.54 9.26 7.62
CA ASP A 113 17.51 10.35 7.48
C ASP A 113 18.59 9.93 6.47
N ALA A 114 18.28 10.04 5.16
CA ALA A 114 19.19 9.61 4.10
C ALA A 114 20.49 10.45 4.05
N SER A 115 20.54 11.59 4.75
CA SER A 115 21.79 12.34 4.96
C SER A 115 22.82 11.57 5.80
N LYS A 116 22.40 10.51 6.51
CA LYS A 116 23.29 9.61 7.24
C LYS A 116 23.73 8.41 6.37
N GLU A 117 22.95 8.08 5.37
CA GLU A 117 23.20 6.97 4.47
C GLU A 117 24.18 7.32 3.35
N TYR A 118 24.13 8.55 2.83
CA TYR A 118 25.01 9.04 1.77
C TYR A 118 26.05 10.01 2.34
N LEU A 119 27.34 9.76 2.06
CA LEU A 119 28.46 10.62 2.51
C LEU A 119 28.51 11.97 1.79
N LYS A 120 27.84 12.09 0.67
CA LYS A 120 27.71 13.25 -0.20
C LYS A 120 26.35 13.15 -0.92
N PRO A 121 25.92 14.19 -1.66
CA PRO A 121 24.73 14.06 -2.51
C PRO A 121 24.79 12.81 -3.36
N ARG A 122 23.71 11.99 -3.30
CA ARG A 122 23.63 10.69 -3.98
C ARG A 122 23.90 10.84 -5.48
N THR A 123 24.68 9.94 -6.05
CA THR A 123 24.89 9.84 -7.51
C THR A 123 23.90 8.83 -8.14
N ALA A 124 23.70 8.89 -9.45
CA ALA A 124 22.71 8.06 -10.14
C ALA A 124 22.95 6.54 -10.04
N ASP A 125 24.20 6.14 -9.85
CA ASP A 125 24.68 4.76 -9.74
C ASP A 125 24.67 4.21 -8.31
N GLU A 126 24.48 5.08 -7.29
CA GLU A 126 24.33 4.62 -5.91
C GLU A 126 22.92 4.03 -5.68
N PRO A 127 22.79 2.96 -4.87
CA PRO A 127 21.50 2.32 -4.61
C PRO A 127 20.55 3.27 -3.88
N TRP A 128 19.25 2.97 -3.98
CA TRP A 128 18.21 3.69 -3.26
C TRP A 128 18.06 3.12 -1.86
N VAL A 129 17.98 3.99 -0.87
CA VAL A 129 17.68 3.58 0.51
C VAL A 129 16.16 3.58 0.73
N HIS A 130 15.69 2.59 1.48
CA HIS A 130 14.27 2.37 1.71
C HIS A 130 13.97 2.11 3.18
N ILE A 131 12.78 2.48 3.62
CA ILE A 131 12.11 1.92 4.78
C ILE A 131 10.66 1.63 4.40
N LEU A 132 10.31 0.36 4.27
CA LEU A 132 9.01 -0.11 3.79
C LEU A 132 8.47 -1.19 4.72
N ILE A 133 7.17 -1.18 4.97
CA ILE A 133 6.48 -2.39 5.42
C ILE A 133 5.98 -3.15 4.18
N GLU A 134 6.06 -4.47 4.21
CA GLU A 134 5.49 -5.33 3.16
C GLU A 134 4.81 -6.56 3.75
N THR A 135 3.80 -7.07 3.05
CA THR A 135 3.15 -8.32 3.41
C THR A 135 2.78 -9.10 2.15
N ASP A 136 2.90 -10.44 2.24
CA ASP A 136 2.30 -11.31 1.24
C ASP A 136 0.79 -11.33 1.45
N LEU A 137 0.06 -11.23 0.37
CA LEU A 137 -1.39 -11.45 0.41
C LEU A 137 -1.66 -12.93 0.13
N PRO A 138 -2.60 -13.56 0.85
CA PRO A 138 -3.11 -14.84 0.41
C PRO A 138 -3.58 -14.67 -1.03
N PHE A 139 -3.38 -15.69 -1.88
CA PHE A 139 -3.81 -15.63 -3.28
C PHE A 139 -5.26 -15.09 -3.39
N VAL A 140 -5.40 -13.85 -3.88
CA VAL A 140 -6.67 -13.11 -3.96
C VAL A 140 -6.98 -12.84 -5.42
N PRO A 141 -7.76 -13.73 -6.08
CA PRO A 141 -8.20 -13.51 -7.45
C PRO A 141 -9.10 -12.27 -7.52
N VAL A 142 -8.76 -11.33 -8.40
CA VAL A 142 -9.59 -10.13 -8.61
C VAL A 142 -11.00 -10.49 -9.07
N ASN A 143 -11.14 -11.61 -9.78
CA ASN A 143 -12.43 -12.11 -10.27
C ASN A 143 -13.43 -12.48 -9.16
N ASP A 144 -13.00 -12.81 -7.97
CA ASP A 144 -13.88 -13.17 -6.84
C ASP A 144 -14.64 -11.98 -6.26
N TYR A 145 -14.27 -10.74 -6.66
CA TYR A 145 -14.76 -9.52 -6.06
C TYR A 145 -15.33 -8.54 -7.08
N GLU A 146 -16.42 -7.87 -6.72
CA GLU A 146 -16.97 -6.74 -7.49
C GLU A 146 -16.14 -5.48 -7.29
N SER A 147 -15.73 -5.21 -6.04
CA SER A 147 -14.83 -4.13 -5.67
C SER A 147 -13.75 -4.61 -4.71
N LEU A 148 -12.61 -3.94 -4.74
CA LEU A 148 -11.47 -4.13 -3.87
C LEU A 148 -11.03 -2.75 -3.40
N GLU A 149 -11.49 -2.36 -2.20
CA GLU A 149 -11.41 -1.00 -1.70
C GLU A 149 -10.31 -0.90 -0.66
N LEU A 150 -9.20 -0.25 -1.02
CA LEU A 150 -8.14 0.12 -0.09
C LEU A 150 -8.45 1.49 0.53
N THR A 151 -8.33 1.56 1.84
CA THR A 151 -8.34 2.81 2.59
C THR A 151 -7.14 2.85 3.55
N TYR A 152 -6.61 4.03 3.76
CA TYR A 152 -5.65 4.34 4.82
C TYR A 152 -5.60 5.87 4.99
N SER A 153 -4.88 6.35 5.98
CA SER A 153 -4.58 7.78 6.13
C SER A 153 -3.08 7.96 6.28
N MET A 154 -2.53 8.98 5.66
CA MET A 154 -1.12 9.33 5.85
C MET A 154 -0.92 10.84 6.00
N ARG A 155 0.22 11.21 6.59
CA ARG A 155 0.74 12.58 6.61
C ARG A 155 2.25 12.58 6.50
N ILE A 156 2.79 13.62 5.92
CA ILE A 156 4.23 13.86 5.86
C ILE A 156 4.60 14.77 7.03
N LEU A 157 5.48 14.30 7.90
CA LEU A 157 5.99 15.07 9.03
C LEU A 157 7.22 15.91 8.62
N LYS A 158 8.01 15.35 7.68
CA LYS A 158 9.28 15.93 7.26
C LYS A 158 9.66 15.40 5.89
N CYS A 159 10.17 16.26 5.03
CA CYS A 159 10.89 15.89 3.81
C CYS A 159 11.88 17.01 3.48
N GLU A 160 13.09 16.94 4.06
CA GLU A 160 14.10 17.99 3.97
C GLU A 160 15.21 17.61 3.00
N ASN A 161 15.43 18.44 1.99
CA ASN A 161 16.54 18.32 1.07
C ASN A 161 17.85 18.72 1.76
N ARG A 162 18.85 17.82 1.79
CA ARG A 162 20.17 18.02 2.39
C ARG A 162 21.28 18.26 1.36
N MET A 163 20.93 18.42 0.08
CA MET A 163 21.91 18.53 -1.01
C MET A 163 22.26 19.97 -1.40
N GLY A 164 21.47 20.95 -0.95
CA GLY A 164 21.68 22.34 -1.31
C GLY A 164 21.70 22.55 -2.84
N GLU A 165 22.77 23.15 -3.35
CA GLU A 165 22.94 23.45 -4.78
C GLU A 165 23.16 22.19 -5.64
N ASP A 166 23.59 21.06 -5.04
CA ASP A 166 23.80 19.80 -5.74
C ASP A 166 22.48 19.01 -6.01
N TYR A 167 21.35 19.57 -5.58
CA TYR A 167 20.05 18.94 -5.84
C TYR A 167 19.73 18.90 -7.33
N ASN A 168 19.44 17.71 -7.83
CA ASN A 168 19.02 17.48 -9.20
C ASN A 168 17.75 16.62 -9.22
N LYS A 169 16.62 17.21 -9.57
CA LYS A 169 15.31 16.53 -9.59
C LYS A 169 15.21 15.33 -10.56
N THR A 170 16.14 15.18 -11.51
CA THR A 170 16.17 14.02 -12.41
C THR A 170 16.89 12.81 -11.80
N VAL A 171 17.65 13.03 -10.72
CA VAL A 171 18.42 12.00 -10.01
C VAL A 171 17.91 11.79 -8.60
N HIS A 172 17.41 12.86 -7.96
CA HIS A 172 17.05 12.88 -6.55
C HIS A 172 15.54 12.99 -6.35
N ALA A 173 15.02 12.10 -5.54
CA ALA A 173 13.63 12.12 -5.08
C ALA A 173 13.52 11.59 -3.66
N ALA A 174 12.40 11.91 -3.02
CA ALA A 174 11.89 11.26 -1.83
C ALA A 174 10.43 10.94 -2.09
N GLN A 175 10.10 9.66 -2.10
CA GLN A 175 8.77 9.17 -2.43
C GLN A 175 8.22 8.35 -1.26
N ALA A 176 7.03 8.74 -0.76
CA ALA A 176 6.23 7.88 0.10
C ALA A 176 5.14 7.25 -0.75
N LEU A 177 5.11 5.94 -0.79
CA LEU A 177 4.30 5.20 -1.75
C LEU A 177 3.74 3.92 -1.15
N GLY A 178 2.67 3.42 -1.77
CA GLY A 178 2.17 2.08 -1.58
C GLY A 178 1.99 1.40 -2.93
N TYR A 179 2.34 0.12 -3.01
CA TYR A 179 2.13 -0.71 -4.18
C TYR A 179 1.44 -2.01 -3.83
N PHE A 180 0.53 -2.45 -4.71
CA PHE A 180 0.17 -3.86 -4.82
C PHE A 180 0.97 -4.50 -5.94
N HIS A 181 1.50 -5.69 -5.69
CA HIS A 181 1.96 -6.56 -6.75
C HIS A 181 0.82 -7.48 -7.19
N LEU A 182 0.52 -7.47 -8.48
CA LEU A 182 -0.47 -8.33 -9.10
C LEU A 182 0.17 -9.15 -10.21
N THR A 183 -0.32 -10.36 -10.41
CA THR A 183 0.18 -11.27 -11.47
C THR A 183 -0.99 -11.82 -12.25
N ASN A 184 -0.85 -11.92 -13.58
CA ASN A 184 -1.79 -12.65 -14.42
C ASN A 184 -1.68 -14.15 -14.11
N ASN A 185 -2.77 -14.76 -13.64
CA ASN A 185 -2.84 -16.16 -13.27
C ASN A 185 -3.70 -17.01 -14.22
N ASN A 186 -4.11 -16.45 -15.37
CA ASN A 186 -4.82 -17.20 -16.40
C ASN A 186 -3.83 -18.01 -17.25
N PRO A 187 -3.77 -19.35 -17.09
CA PRO A 187 -2.83 -20.18 -17.84
C PRO A 187 -3.14 -20.25 -19.35
N GLN A 188 -4.29 -19.72 -19.80
CA GLN A 188 -4.66 -19.65 -21.21
C GLN A 188 -4.22 -18.33 -21.86
N SER A 189 -3.85 -17.31 -21.05
CA SER A 189 -3.37 -16.03 -21.54
C SER A 189 -1.90 -16.15 -22.00
N ALA A 190 -1.57 -15.49 -23.12
CA ALA A 190 -0.19 -15.34 -23.55
C ALA A 190 0.66 -14.52 -22.56
N ASP A 191 0.00 -13.69 -21.72
CA ASP A 191 0.61 -12.90 -20.67
C ASP A 191 0.66 -13.63 -19.32
N TYR A 192 0.45 -14.95 -19.28
CA TYR A 192 0.49 -15.73 -18.04
C TYR A 192 1.77 -15.48 -17.26
N ARG A 193 1.65 -15.19 -15.97
CA ARG A 193 2.71 -14.81 -15.03
C ARG A 193 3.33 -13.42 -15.25
N MET A 194 2.88 -12.64 -16.21
CA MET A 194 3.27 -11.23 -16.24
C MET A 194 2.70 -10.52 -15.02
N GLY A 195 3.54 -9.73 -14.36
CA GLY A 195 3.18 -8.96 -13.16
C GLY A 195 3.23 -7.47 -13.38
N MET A 196 2.57 -6.75 -12.49
CA MET A 196 2.69 -5.30 -12.38
C MET A 196 2.68 -4.85 -10.92
N TRP A 197 3.37 -3.75 -10.67
CA TRP A 197 3.26 -2.94 -9.47
C TRP A 197 2.21 -1.86 -9.71
N LEU A 198 1.10 -1.94 -8.99
CA LEU A 198 0.01 -0.99 -9.07
C LEU A 198 0.11 -0.01 -7.90
N GLY A 199 0.46 1.24 -8.17
CA GLY A 199 0.57 2.29 -7.17
C GLY A 199 -0.80 2.66 -6.60
N VAL A 200 -0.88 2.74 -5.27
CA VAL A 200 -2.10 3.00 -4.52
C VAL A 200 -1.99 4.23 -3.61
N GLY A 201 -1.28 5.21 -4.08
CA GLY A 201 -1.01 6.49 -3.46
C GLY A 201 0.48 6.80 -3.52
N LEU A 202 0.80 8.02 -3.92
CA LEU A 202 2.17 8.47 -4.07
C LEU A 202 2.30 9.93 -3.65
N TYR A 203 3.17 10.15 -2.65
CA TYR A 203 3.81 11.43 -2.41
C TYR A 203 5.15 11.47 -3.12
N ASP A 204 5.45 12.54 -3.83
CA ASP A 204 6.73 12.77 -4.48
C ASP A 204 7.18 14.21 -4.22
N ASN A 205 8.30 14.41 -3.57
CA ASN A 205 8.80 15.73 -3.21
C ASN A 205 9.08 16.66 -4.40
N ARG A 206 9.13 16.12 -5.62
CA ARG A 206 9.39 16.88 -6.85
C ARG A 206 8.13 17.52 -7.43
N GLU A 207 6.97 17.10 -6.95
CA GLU A 207 5.66 17.51 -7.43
C GLU A 207 5.04 18.59 -6.52
N PRO A 208 4.20 19.49 -7.06
CA PRO A 208 3.48 20.48 -6.25
C PRO A 208 2.65 19.81 -5.15
N GLY A 209 2.80 20.29 -3.91
CA GLY A 209 2.11 19.72 -2.75
C GLY A 209 2.45 18.23 -2.48
N GLY A 210 3.49 17.71 -3.12
CA GLY A 210 3.83 16.28 -3.05
C GLY A 210 2.92 15.37 -3.87
N MET A 211 2.05 15.93 -4.70
CA MET A 211 1.00 15.21 -5.42
C MET A 211 1.39 14.93 -6.87
N LEU A 212 1.60 13.64 -7.21
CA LEU A 212 1.84 13.22 -8.59
C LEU A 212 0.72 13.75 -9.51
N GLN A 213 1.09 14.56 -10.51
CA GLN A 213 0.11 15.28 -11.35
C GLN A 213 -0.38 14.46 -12.55
N LYS A 214 0.40 13.47 -12.99
CA LYS A 214 0.12 12.68 -14.20
C LYS A 214 0.36 11.21 -13.93
N VAL A 215 -0.20 10.35 -14.78
CA VAL A 215 0.14 8.93 -14.78
C VAL A 215 1.65 8.76 -14.87
N MET A 216 2.20 7.97 -13.97
CA MET A 216 3.58 7.48 -14.02
C MET A 216 3.54 6.00 -14.38
N SER A 217 4.22 5.63 -15.47
CA SER A 217 4.36 4.24 -15.87
C SER A 217 5.73 3.98 -16.49
N HIS A 218 6.33 2.87 -16.11
CA HIS A 218 7.61 2.41 -16.67
C HIS A 218 7.87 0.94 -16.30
N LEU A 219 8.87 0.35 -16.97
CA LEU A 219 9.43 -0.92 -16.53
C LEU A 219 10.44 -0.67 -15.40
N ASP A 220 10.21 -1.24 -14.24
CA ASP A 220 11.23 -1.30 -13.19
C ASP A 220 12.35 -2.25 -13.62
N LYS A 221 13.57 -1.71 -13.73
CA LYS A 221 14.74 -2.49 -14.17
C LYS A 221 15.22 -3.46 -13.11
N GLY A 222 14.95 -3.20 -11.85
CA GLY A 222 15.36 -4.06 -10.73
C GLY A 222 14.57 -5.35 -10.69
N THR A 223 13.25 -5.25 -10.74
CA THR A 223 12.33 -6.39 -10.66
C THR A 223 11.87 -6.91 -12.02
N GLN A 224 12.15 -6.19 -13.12
CA GLN A 224 11.63 -6.46 -14.46
C GLN A 224 10.10 -6.48 -14.51
N THR A 225 9.46 -5.68 -13.68
CA THR A 225 8.01 -5.60 -13.51
C THR A 225 7.51 -4.21 -13.92
N TYR A 226 6.39 -4.13 -14.59
CA TYR A 226 5.80 -2.85 -14.98
C TYR A 226 5.18 -2.13 -13.78
N ILE A 227 5.43 -0.84 -13.67
CA ILE A 227 4.84 0.04 -12.66
C ILE A 227 3.77 0.91 -13.31
N TYR A 228 2.64 1.07 -12.63
CA TYR A 228 1.60 2.02 -13.00
C TYR A 228 1.11 2.77 -11.76
N CYS A 229 1.14 4.10 -11.78
CA CYS A 229 0.57 4.96 -10.75
C CYS A 229 -0.35 6.00 -11.40
N ARG A 230 -1.55 6.14 -10.84
CA ARG A 230 -2.48 7.23 -11.19
C ARG A 230 -2.01 8.56 -10.57
N PRO A 231 -2.51 9.72 -11.05
CA PRO A 231 -2.36 10.98 -10.35
C PRO A 231 -2.81 10.87 -8.88
N SER A 232 -2.07 11.50 -7.97
CA SER A 232 -2.33 11.34 -6.52
C SER A 232 -3.70 11.86 -6.11
N ALA A 233 -4.28 12.83 -6.84
CA ALA A 233 -5.64 13.33 -6.62
C ALA A 233 -6.71 12.23 -6.74
N CYS A 234 -6.46 11.18 -7.52
CA CYS A 234 -7.36 10.03 -7.62
C CYS A 234 -7.48 9.24 -6.30
N PHE A 235 -6.53 9.41 -5.39
CA PHE A 235 -6.48 8.71 -4.09
C PHE A 235 -6.83 9.61 -2.92
N PHE A 236 -6.26 10.83 -2.90
CA PHE A 236 -6.35 11.77 -1.77
C PHE A 236 -7.35 12.90 -2.00
N GLY A 237 -7.89 13.05 -3.21
CA GLY A 237 -8.77 14.15 -3.61
C GLY A 237 -8.01 15.36 -4.14
N GLU A 238 -8.74 16.19 -4.88
CA GLU A 238 -8.23 17.46 -5.42
C GLU A 238 -7.90 18.44 -4.31
N GLY A 239 -6.82 19.21 -4.49
CA GLY A 239 -6.39 20.24 -3.55
C GLY A 239 -5.67 19.73 -2.31
N THR A 240 -5.36 18.44 -2.21
CA THR A 240 -4.49 17.91 -1.18
C THR A 240 -3.09 18.50 -1.30
N ASP A 241 -2.53 18.92 -0.15
CA ASP A 241 -1.17 19.45 -0.04
C ASP A 241 -0.48 18.84 1.18
N PHE A 242 0.43 17.92 0.97
CA PHE A 242 1.15 17.26 2.07
C PHE A 242 2.11 18.19 2.85
N ALA A 243 2.36 19.41 2.35
CA ALA A 243 3.15 20.40 3.08
C ALA A 243 2.43 20.97 4.31
N ASP A 244 1.11 20.76 4.43
CA ASP A 244 0.32 21.22 5.58
C ASP A 244 0.51 20.38 6.84
N GLY A 245 1.14 19.18 6.73
CA GLY A 245 1.35 18.23 7.82
C GLY A 245 0.05 17.59 8.37
N ALA A 246 -1.08 17.83 7.72
CA ALA A 246 -2.36 17.27 8.10
C ALA A 246 -2.49 15.80 7.69
N TRP A 247 -3.48 15.12 8.28
CA TRP A 247 -3.86 13.76 7.85
C TRP A 247 -4.67 13.82 6.56
N HIS A 248 -4.23 13.09 5.55
CA HIS A 248 -4.91 12.94 4.28
C HIS A 248 -5.41 11.48 4.14
N PRO A 249 -6.74 11.27 4.14
CA PRO A 249 -7.30 9.95 3.89
C PRO A 249 -7.12 9.59 2.42
N ALA A 250 -6.73 8.35 2.17
CA ALA A 250 -6.67 7.75 0.85
C ALA A 250 -7.83 6.77 0.66
N TYR A 251 -8.38 6.75 -0.54
CA TYR A 251 -9.34 5.76 -1.00
C TYR A 251 -9.03 5.35 -2.43
N VAL A 252 -9.05 4.06 -2.70
CA VAL A 252 -8.92 3.54 -4.05
C VAL A 252 -9.70 2.24 -4.24
N ASN A 253 -10.46 2.15 -5.34
CA ASN A 253 -10.92 0.86 -5.86
C ASN A 253 -9.81 0.26 -6.73
N VAL A 254 -9.08 -0.70 -6.17
CA VAL A 254 -7.89 -1.29 -6.81
C VAL A 254 -8.27 -2.03 -8.10
N ARG A 255 -9.47 -2.62 -8.16
CA ARG A 255 -9.98 -3.27 -9.37
C ARG A 255 -10.15 -2.29 -10.53
N GLU A 256 -10.69 -1.09 -10.28
CA GLU A 256 -10.82 -0.03 -11.29
C GLU A 256 -9.45 0.47 -11.73
N THR A 257 -8.55 0.71 -10.78
CA THR A 257 -7.18 1.14 -11.09
C THR A 257 -6.42 0.12 -11.93
N LEU A 258 -6.63 -1.18 -11.69
CA LEU A 258 -6.08 -2.25 -12.52
C LEU A 258 -6.64 -2.19 -13.95
N GLY A 259 -7.94 -1.94 -14.11
CA GLY A 259 -8.57 -1.79 -15.43
C GLY A 259 -7.96 -0.63 -16.24
N GLU A 260 -7.72 0.52 -15.58
CA GLU A 260 -7.05 1.66 -16.21
C GLU A 260 -5.59 1.36 -16.56
N ALA A 261 -4.86 0.68 -15.66
CA ALA A 261 -3.48 0.25 -15.93
C ALA A 261 -3.39 -0.67 -17.14
N LEU A 262 -4.28 -1.65 -17.23
CA LEU A 262 -4.34 -2.56 -18.39
C LEU A 262 -4.67 -1.83 -19.69
N ALA A 263 -5.64 -0.92 -19.67
CA ALA A 263 -5.95 -0.10 -20.85
C ALA A 263 -4.73 0.70 -21.30
N HIS A 264 -4.05 1.37 -20.34
CA HIS A 264 -2.85 2.15 -20.60
C HIS A 264 -1.71 1.31 -21.20
N PHE A 265 -1.48 0.10 -20.71
CA PHE A 265 -0.43 -0.78 -21.20
C PHE A 265 -0.80 -1.46 -22.53
N LYS A 266 -2.07 -1.81 -22.75
CA LYS A 266 -2.56 -2.34 -24.04
C LYS A 266 -2.35 -1.34 -25.17
N ASP A 267 -2.53 -0.05 -24.93
CA ASP A 267 -2.21 1.01 -25.91
C ASP A 267 -0.72 1.05 -26.29
N GLN A 268 0.15 0.47 -25.47
CA GLN A 268 1.59 0.32 -25.73
C GLN A 268 1.97 -1.08 -26.26
N GLY A 269 0.99 -1.95 -26.53
CA GLY A 269 1.20 -3.31 -26.99
C GLY A 269 1.65 -4.29 -25.88
N LEU A 270 1.45 -3.92 -24.60
CA LEU A 270 1.75 -4.74 -23.43
C LEU A 270 0.46 -5.28 -22.83
N PHE A 271 0.52 -6.44 -22.15
CA PHE A 271 -0.65 -7.09 -21.54
C PHE A 271 -1.83 -7.25 -22.52
N SER A 272 -1.53 -7.50 -23.79
CA SER A 272 -2.52 -7.52 -24.87
C SER A 272 -3.52 -8.65 -24.77
N ASP A 273 -3.15 -9.74 -24.09
CA ASP A 273 -3.99 -10.94 -23.86
C ASP A 273 -4.36 -11.08 -22.38
N SER A 274 -4.49 -9.97 -21.66
CA SER A 274 -4.85 -9.92 -20.25
C SER A 274 -6.16 -9.18 -20.03
N ASP A 275 -7.02 -9.69 -19.16
CA ASP A 275 -8.17 -8.97 -18.62
C ASP A 275 -8.06 -8.81 -17.10
N VAL A 276 -8.85 -7.89 -16.52
CA VAL A 276 -8.85 -7.62 -15.07
C VAL A 276 -9.07 -8.89 -14.26
N GLU A 277 -9.93 -9.78 -14.78
CA GLU A 277 -10.31 -11.05 -14.18
C GLU A 277 -9.15 -12.07 -14.12
N ASP A 278 -8.13 -11.90 -14.94
CA ASP A 278 -6.98 -12.79 -14.98
C ASP A 278 -6.00 -12.57 -13.83
N PHE A 279 -6.10 -11.44 -13.12
CA PHE A 279 -5.14 -11.07 -12.11
C PHE A 279 -5.49 -11.54 -10.71
N ALA A 280 -4.44 -11.79 -9.93
CA ALA A 280 -4.52 -11.95 -8.49
C ALA A 280 -3.45 -11.09 -7.79
N PHE A 281 -3.80 -10.62 -6.58
CA PHE A 281 -2.83 -9.97 -5.70
C PHE A 281 -1.87 -10.99 -5.13
N THR A 282 -0.61 -10.61 -4.96
CA THR A 282 0.42 -11.43 -4.34
C THR A 282 1.07 -10.77 -3.13
N SER A 283 1.21 -9.45 -3.14
CA SER A 283 1.79 -8.70 -2.03
C SER A 283 1.36 -7.23 -2.03
N MET A 284 1.64 -6.58 -0.92
CA MET A 284 1.54 -5.13 -0.75
C MET A 284 2.80 -4.63 -0.04
N ASN A 285 3.28 -3.44 -0.42
CA ASN A 285 4.24 -2.67 0.35
C ASN A 285 3.77 -1.23 0.57
N PHE A 286 4.37 -0.55 1.58
CA PHE A 286 4.12 0.86 1.87
C PHE A 286 5.29 1.46 2.64
N GLY A 287 5.70 2.68 2.31
CA GLY A 287 6.70 3.45 3.04
C GLY A 287 7.52 4.40 2.17
N TRP A 288 8.79 4.59 2.54
CA TRP A 288 9.72 5.50 1.87
C TRP A 288 10.65 4.77 0.90
N GLU A 289 10.77 5.32 -0.31
CA GLU A 289 11.86 5.10 -1.25
C GLU A 289 12.57 6.43 -1.49
N VAL A 290 13.87 6.50 -1.17
CA VAL A 290 14.59 7.77 -1.17
C VAL A 290 15.85 7.70 -2.04
N PRO A 291 15.69 7.81 -3.37
CA PRO A 291 16.82 7.99 -4.27
C PRO A 291 17.36 9.44 -4.20
N GLY A 292 17.78 9.87 -3.02
CA GLY A 292 18.28 11.22 -2.79
C GLY A 292 18.71 11.43 -1.35
N THR A 293 19.50 12.47 -1.09
CA THR A 293 19.95 12.82 0.26
C THR A 293 18.90 13.70 0.94
N PHE A 294 17.77 13.07 1.33
CA PHE A 294 16.67 13.71 2.05
C PHE A 294 16.52 13.12 3.44
N ASP A 295 16.12 13.95 4.41
CA ASP A 295 15.66 13.47 5.70
C ASP A 295 14.13 13.48 5.72
N CYS A 296 13.54 12.31 5.84
CA CYS A 296 12.12 12.07 5.63
C CYS A 296 11.45 11.47 6.86
N ALA A 297 10.20 11.84 7.10
CA ALA A 297 9.35 11.22 8.09
C ALA A 297 7.88 11.26 7.65
N LEU A 298 7.20 10.14 7.79
CA LEU A 298 5.75 10.03 7.58
C LEU A 298 5.08 9.36 8.77
N GLN A 299 3.77 9.55 8.84
CA GLN A 299 2.88 8.71 9.63
C GLN A 299 1.77 8.14 8.75
N ALA A 300 1.37 6.91 9.07
CA ALA A 300 0.25 6.25 8.41
C ALA A 300 -0.57 5.43 9.41
N LYS A 301 -1.86 5.23 9.12
CA LYS A 301 -2.79 4.49 9.95
C LYS A 301 -4.04 4.04 9.19
N ASP A 302 -4.88 3.26 9.86
CA ASP A 302 -6.22 2.85 9.37
C ASP A 302 -6.18 2.08 8.04
N PHE A 303 -5.14 1.26 7.85
CA PHE A 303 -5.06 0.40 6.66
C PHE A 303 -6.21 -0.60 6.63
N SER A 304 -6.87 -0.72 5.49
CA SER A 304 -7.90 -1.73 5.24
C SER A 304 -8.03 -1.98 3.75
N LEU A 305 -8.04 -3.24 3.34
CA LEU A 305 -8.40 -3.67 1.98
C LEU A 305 -9.68 -4.52 2.06
N LYS A 306 -10.81 -3.93 1.72
CA LYS A 306 -12.09 -4.63 1.74
C LYS A 306 -12.47 -5.15 0.37
N GLY A 307 -12.71 -6.46 0.29
CA GLY A 307 -13.28 -7.09 -0.89
C GLY A 307 -14.79 -7.27 -0.75
N MET A 308 -15.56 -6.76 -1.72
CA MET A 308 -16.97 -7.05 -1.86
C MET A 308 -17.11 -8.27 -2.77
N ARG A 309 -17.48 -9.42 -2.21
CA ARG A 309 -17.63 -10.67 -2.99
C ARG A 309 -18.77 -10.57 -4.01
N ARG A 310 -18.57 -11.18 -5.19
CA ARG A 310 -19.59 -11.37 -6.23
C ARG A 310 -20.71 -12.31 -5.80
#